data_1194ff3a0ec10e2570c96526ffb50a16
#
_entry.id   1194ff3a0ec10e2570c96526ffb50a16
#
_cell.length_a   1.000
_cell.length_b   1.000
_cell.length_c   1.000
_cell.angle_alpha   90.00
_cell.angle_beta   90.00
_cell.angle_gamma   90.00
#
_symmetry.space_group_name_H-M   'P 1'
#
loop_
_entity.id
_entity.type
_entity.pdbx_description
1 polymer ?
#
loop_
_entity_poly.entity_id
_entity_poly.type
_entity_poly.pdbx_seq_one_letter_code
_entity_poly.pdbx_strand_id
1 'polypeptide(L)'
;PGMTPERLHRLVEKYNDPIEALRAPVEALARIAGKKAAETLKQESPIDLAHKIRTEAEKNEVHILTRSDEKYPEHLKNIYAPPGAIFMKGEVQERDSLGVAIVGMRTPSSYGRRATQTLVSALAERGITIVSGMARGIDTESHRAAIEARGRTIAVLGCGLNINYPSGQEELRNDIVSQGAVISELPW
;
A
#
# COMPACT_ATOMS: atom_id res chain seq x y z
N PRO A 1 -10.36 -3.22 14.22
CA PRO A 1 -9.91 -4.59 14.54
C PRO A 1 -10.89 -5.64 14.01
N GLY A 2 -10.41 -6.61 13.21
CA GLY A 2 -11.23 -7.72 12.71
C GLY A 2 -11.95 -7.51 11.38
N MET A 3 -11.85 -6.34 10.75
CA MET A 3 -12.27 -6.11 9.38
C MET A 3 -11.17 -6.60 8.43
N THR A 4 -11.46 -7.63 7.64
CA THR A 4 -10.57 -8.07 6.56
C THR A 4 -11.00 -7.44 5.23
N PRO A 5 -10.11 -7.34 4.22
CA PRO A 5 -10.47 -6.84 2.90
C PRO A 5 -11.68 -7.56 2.29
N GLU A 6 -11.78 -8.88 2.45
CA GLU A 6 -12.93 -9.67 1.96
C GLU A 6 -14.24 -9.30 2.68
N ARG A 7 -14.20 -9.09 3.99
CA ARG A 7 -15.38 -8.67 4.77
C ARG A 7 -15.83 -7.27 4.37
N LEU A 8 -14.89 -6.37 4.17
CA LEU A 8 -15.16 -5.03 3.67
C LEU A 8 -15.80 -5.09 2.28
N HIS A 9 -15.23 -5.89 1.39
CA HIS A 9 -15.77 -6.10 0.04
C HIS A 9 -17.23 -6.59 0.07
N ARG A 10 -17.52 -7.62 0.86
CA ARG A 10 -18.90 -8.12 1.04
C ARG A 10 -19.87 -7.09 1.62
N LEU A 11 -19.38 -6.20 2.51
CA LEU A 11 -20.21 -5.10 3.02
C LEU A 11 -20.55 -4.11 1.92
N VAL A 12 -19.54 -3.69 1.14
CA VAL A 12 -19.73 -2.74 0.03
C VAL A 12 -20.63 -3.34 -1.06
N GLU A 13 -20.46 -4.60 -1.42
CA GLU A 13 -21.35 -5.28 -2.38
C GLU A 13 -22.79 -5.33 -1.91
N LYS A 14 -23.00 -5.60 -0.62
CA LYS A 14 -24.38 -5.73 -0.09
C LYS A 14 -25.09 -4.41 0.04
N TYR A 15 -24.40 -3.36 0.45
CA TYR A 15 -25.04 -2.08 0.77
C TYR A 15 -24.84 -1.02 -0.31
N ASN A 16 -23.97 -1.24 -1.30
CA ASN A 16 -23.58 -0.32 -2.37
C ASN A 16 -23.04 1.05 -1.89
N ASP A 17 -23.28 1.41 -0.64
CA ASP A 17 -22.87 2.67 0.00
C ASP A 17 -22.34 2.37 1.41
N PRO A 18 -21.09 2.78 1.71
CA PRO A 18 -20.52 2.66 3.05
C PRO A 18 -21.36 3.31 4.15
N ILE A 19 -22.04 4.41 3.86
CA ILE A 19 -22.91 5.11 4.82
C ILE A 19 -24.13 4.26 5.16
N GLU A 20 -24.75 3.63 4.16
CA GLU A 20 -25.86 2.70 4.39
C GLU A 20 -25.41 1.47 5.19
N ALA A 21 -24.20 0.95 4.93
CA ALA A 21 -23.62 -0.09 5.74
C ALA A 21 -23.47 0.34 7.21
N LEU A 22 -22.98 1.57 7.47
CA LEU A 22 -22.85 2.10 8.82
C LEU A 22 -24.20 2.29 9.55
N ARG A 23 -25.29 2.52 8.82
CA ARG A 23 -26.66 2.63 9.37
C ARG A 23 -27.29 1.28 9.71
N ALA A 24 -26.82 0.18 9.10
CA ALA A 24 -27.39 -1.14 9.29
C ALA A 24 -27.32 -1.60 10.76
N PRO A 25 -28.28 -2.42 11.26
CA PRO A 25 -28.23 -2.99 12.60
C PRO A 25 -26.95 -3.80 12.86
N VAL A 26 -26.49 -3.82 14.12
CA VAL A 26 -25.27 -4.55 14.53
C VAL A 26 -25.33 -6.02 14.12
N GLU A 27 -26.48 -6.64 14.27
CA GLU A 27 -26.69 -8.05 13.94
C GLU A 27 -26.52 -8.32 12.44
N ALA A 28 -26.97 -7.39 11.59
CA ALA A 28 -26.80 -7.49 10.14
C ALA A 28 -25.33 -7.30 9.72
N LEU A 29 -24.64 -6.35 10.34
CA LEU A 29 -23.20 -6.16 10.15
C LEU A 29 -22.39 -7.35 10.65
N ALA A 30 -22.75 -7.91 11.81
CA ALA A 30 -22.04 -9.02 12.43
C ALA A 30 -22.04 -10.29 11.57
N ARG A 31 -23.10 -10.53 10.80
CA ARG A 31 -23.20 -11.66 9.87
C ARG A 31 -22.16 -11.61 8.75
N ILE A 32 -21.70 -10.42 8.38
CA ILE A 32 -20.75 -10.22 7.28
C ILE A 32 -19.35 -9.92 7.82
N ALA A 33 -19.26 -8.92 8.69
CA ALA A 33 -17.99 -8.41 9.21
C ALA A 33 -17.47 -9.21 10.42
N GLY A 34 -18.33 -9.99 11.07
CA GLY A 34 -18.05 -10.61 12.37
C GLY A 34 -18.40 -9.69 13.53
N LYS A 35 -18.73 -10.28 14.69
CA LYS A 35 -19.26 -9.58 15.88
C LYS A 35 -18.36 -8.44 16.34
N LYS A 36 -17.06 -8.69 16.50
CA LYS A 36 -16.09 -7.70 16.97
C LYS A 36 -15.98 -6.48 16.05
N ALA A 37 -15.94 -6.70 14.73
CA ALA A 37 -15.87 -5.60 13.76
C ALA A 37 -17.18 -4.79 13.74
N ALA A 38 -18.33 -5.44 13.82
CA ALA A 38 -19.63 -4.78 13.87
C ALA A 38 -19.80 -3.91 15.13
N GLU A 39 -19.38 -4.42 16.29
CA GLU A 39 -19.38 -3.67 17.55
C GLU A 39 -18.46 -2.45 17.50
N THR A 40 -17.24 -2.61 16.99
CA THR A 40 -16.29 -1.50 16.80
C THR A 40 -16.86 -0.42 15.88
N LEU A 41 -17.49 -0.79 14.76
CA LEU A 41 -18.12 0.17 13.83
C LEU A 41 -19.28 0.96 14.47
N LYS A 42 -19.88 0.47 15.56
CA LYS A 42 -20.96 1.15 16.26
C LYS A 42 -20.51 1.93 17.49
N GLN A 43 -19.41 1.54 18.12
CA GLN A 43 -18.88 2.19 19.33
C GLN A 43 -18.05 3.44 19.00
N GLU A 44 -17.25 3.39 17.94
CA GLU A 44 -16.49 4.53 17.44
C GLU A 44 -17.30 5.28 16.38
N SER A 45 -17.11 6.57 16.23
CA SER A 45 -17.64 7.32 15.07
C SER A 45 -16.72 7.08 13.87
N PRO A 46 -17.05 6.17 12.93
CA PRO A 46 -16.20 5.91 11.77
C PRO A 46 -16.03 7.16 10.90
N ILE A 47 -17.01 8.05 10.92
CA ILE A 47 -16.97 9.32 10.20
C ILE A 47 -15.92 10.25 10.80
N ASP A 48 -15.90 10.41 12.13
CA ASP A 48 -14.91 11.26 12.80
C ASP A 48 -13.49 10.69 12.65
N LEU A 49 -13.36 9.36 12.69
CA LEU A 49 -12.09 8.69 12.43
C LEU A 49 -11.63 8.94 10.99
N ALA A 50 -12.53 8.81 10.01
CA ALA A 50 -12.22 9.10 8.61
C ALA A 50 -11.77 10.56 8.40
N HIS A 51 -12.44 11.52 9.06
CA HIS A 51 -12.04 12.92 9.03
C HIS A 51 -10.64 13.14 9.62
N LYS A 52 -10.33 12.51 10.76
CA LYS A 52 -8.98 12.57 11.37
C LYS A 52 -7.91 12.00 10.43
N ILE A 53 -8.17 10.82 9.86
CA ILE A 53 -7.25 10.18 8.91
C ILE A 53 -7.03 11.09 7.70
N ARG A 54 -8.09 11.68 7.14
CA ARG A 54 -8.00 12.59 6.00
C ARG A 54 -7.19 13.85 6.32
N THR A 55 -7.48 14.51 7.44
CA THR A 55 -6.74 15.70 7.88
C THR A 55 -5.25 15.40 8.07
N GLU A 56 -4.93 14.26 8.65
CA GLU A 56 -3.54 13.85 8.84
C GLU A 56 -2.85 13.47 7.52
N ALA A 57 -3.58 12.86 6.58
CA ALA A 57 -3.08 12.58 5.24
C ALA A 57 -2.73 13.88 4.49
N GLU A 58 -3.62 14.88 4.52
CA GLU A 58 -3.41 16.19 3.90
C GLU A 58 -2.16 16.90 4.46
N LYS A 59 -1.96 16.89 5.79
CA LYS A 59 -0.77 17.46 6.44
C LYS A 59 0.54 16.80 6.02
N ASN A 60 0.50 15.52 5.73
CA ASN A 60 1.68 14.72 5.42
C ASN A 60 1.85 14.45 3.91
N GLU A 61 1.08 15.14 3.06
CA GLU A 61 1.11 14.96 1.59
C GLU A 61 0.88 13.50 1.18
N VAL A 62 -0.05 12.83 1.87
CA VAL A 62 -0.46 11.46 1.58
C VAL A 62 -1.76 11.46 0.78
N HIS A 63 -1.75 10.83 -0.36
CA HIS A 63 -2.97 10.57 -1.13
C HIS A 63 -3.70 9.36 -0.57
N ILE A 64 -5.00 9.51 -0.33
CA ILE A 64 -5.89 8.38 -0.01
C ILE A 64 -6.62 8.03 -1.30
N LEU A 65 -6.41 6.83 -1.80
CA LEU A 65 -7.05 6.33 -3.01
C LEU A 65 -7.97 5.17 -2.66
N THR A 66 -9.23 5.26 -3.05
CA THR A 66 -10.22 4.21 -2.94
C THR A 66 -10.38 3.48 -4.26
N ARG A 67 -11.03 2.32 -4.26
CA ARG A 67 -11.27 1.54 -5.49
C ARG A 67 -12.04 2.30 -6.57
N SER A 68 -12.78 3.36 -6.19
CA SER A 68 -13.54 4.20 -7.12
C SER A 68 -12.70 5.29 -7.78
N ASP A 69 -11.50 5.55 -7.27
CA ASP A 69 -10.64 6.58 -7.80
C ASP A 69 -9.95 6.09 -9.09
N GLU A 70 -9.87 6.95 -10.09
CA GLU A 70 -9.19 6.67 -11.37
C GLU A 70 -7.71 6.34 -11.17
N LYS A 71 -7.06 7.02 -10.21
CA LYS A 71 -5.65 6.79 -9.87
C LYS A 71 -5.39 5.54 -9.03
N TYR A 72 -6.43 4.79 -8.62
CA TYR A 72 -6.22 3.54 -7.91
C TYR A 72 -5.59 2.51 -8.87
N PRO A 73 -4.47 1.85 -8.48
CA PRO A 73 -3.75 0.96 -9.38
C PRO A 73 -4.63 -0.16 -9.93
N GLU A 74 -4.74 -0.26 -11.26
CA GLU A 74 -5.64 -1.22 -11.92
C GLU A 74 -5.32 -2.67 -11.54
N HIS A 75 -4.04 -3.02 -11.41
CA HIS A 75 -3.64 -4.36 -10.99
C HIS A 75 -4.17 -4.73 -9.59
N LEU A 76 -4.29 -3.76 -8.69
CA LEU A 76 -4.87 -4.00 -7.36
C LEU A 76 -6.39 -4.19 -7.40
N LYS A 77 -7.10 -3.63 -8.38
CA LYS A 77 -8.55 -3.85 -8.54
C LYS A 77 -8.87 -5.31 -8.86
N ASN A 78 -7.95 -6.00 -9.55
CA ASN A 78 -8.15 -7.33 -10.12
C ASN A 78 -7.66 -8.48 -9.22
N ILE A 79 -7.10 -8.20 -8.04
CA ILE A 79 -6.75 -9.25 -7.08
C ILE A 79 -7.97 -9.78 -6.34
N TYR A 80 -7.86 -10.96 -5.73
CA TYR A 80 -8.96 -11.65 -5.04
C TYR A 80 -9.65 -10.79 -3.96
N ALA A 81 -8.89 -10.00 -3.19
CA ALA A 81 -9.41 -9.13 -2.14
C ALA A 81 -8.73 -7.75 -2.22
N PRO A 82 -9.18 -6.88 -3.15
CA PRO A 82 -8.57 -5.57 -3.32
C PRO A 82 -8.73 -4.71 -2.05
N PRO A 83 -7.68 -4.00 -1.62
CA PRO A 83 -7.79 -3.03 -0.55
C PRO A 83 -8.91 -2.02 -0.80
N GLY A 84 -9.74 -1.75 0.21
CA GLY A 84 -10.81 -0.75 0.09
C GLY A 84 -10.28 0.67 -0.09
N ALA A 85 -9.11 0.93 0.50
CA ALA A 85 -8.35 2.15 0.33
C ALA A 85 -6.85 1.86 0.45
N ILE A 86 -6.03 2.66 -0.21
CA ILE A 86 -4.58 2.69 -0.07
C ILE A 86 -4.11 4.10 0.25
N PHE A 87 -3.02 4.20 0.97
CA PHE A 87 -2.34 5.43 1.32
C PHE A 87 -1.05 5.51 0.52
N MET A 88 -0.80 6.62 -0.15
CA MET A 88 0.31 6.74 -1.09
C MET A 88 1.03 8.08 -0.96
N LYS A 89 2.37 8.03 -0.97
CA LYS A 89 3.26 9.17 -1.27
C LYS A 89 3.93 8.93 -2.61
N GLY A 90 4.14 10.00 -3.38
CA GLY A 90 4.58 9.90 -4.77
C GLY A 90 3.41 9.57 -5.70
N GLU A 91 3.69 8.96 -6.84
CA GLU A 91 2.69 8.73 -7.88
C GLU A 91 2.88 7.38 -8.56
N VAL A 92 1.79 6.65 -8.76
CA VAL A 92 1.72 5.49 -9.66
C VAL A 92 1.31 5.98 -11.04
N GLN A 93 2.00 5.52 -12.08
CA GLN A 93 1.81 5.91 -13.48
C GLN A 93 1.40 4.69 -14.32
N GLU A 94 0.82 4.91 -15.49
CA GLU A 94 0.39 3.83 -16.40
C GLU A 94 1.54 2.87 -16.76
N ARG A 95 2.76 3.40 -16.94
CA ARG A 95 3.96 2.59 -17.22
C ARG A 95 4.32 1.62 -16.09
N ASP A 96 3.84 1.84 -14.86
CA ASP A 96 4.07 0.93 -13.74
C ASP A 96 3.27 -0.38 -13.88
N SER A 97 2.38 -0.47 -14.88
CA SER A 97 1.72 -1.71 -15.28
C SER A 97 2.73 -2.81 -15.70
N LEU A 98 3.91 -2.43 -16.17
CA LEU A 98 5.04 -3.32 -16.40
C LEU A 98 5.94 -3.41 -15.16
N GLY A 99 5.36 -3.74 -14.02
CA GLY A 99 6.07 -3.87 -12.76
C GLY A 99 6.51 -5.31 -12.48
N VAL A 100 7.72 -5.46 -11.92
CA VAL A 100 8.25 -6.76 -11.44
C VAL A 100 8.52 -6.68 -9.95
N ALA A 101 7.96 -7.63 -9.20
CA ALA A 101 8.22 -7.73 -7.76
C ALA A 101 9.56 -8.42 -7.51
N ILE A 102 10.43 -7.77 -6.74
CA ILE A 102 11.72 -8.31 -6.29
C ILE A 102 11.67 -8.41 -4.77
N VAL A 103 11.77 -9.62 -4.26
CA VAL A 103 11.72 -9.90 -2.81
C VAL A 103 12.79 -10.91 -2.44
N GLY A 104 13.24 -10.87 -1.19
CA GLY A 104 14.24 -11.82 -0.76
C GLY A 104 14.65 -11.70 0.70
N MET A 105 15.81 -12.26 1.02
CA MET A 105 16.29 -12.37 2.39
C MET A 105 16.62 -11.01 2.98
N ARG A 106 16.31 -10.84 4.28
CA ARG A 106 16.69 -9.65 5.06
C ARG A 106 18.19 -9.56 5.34
N THR A 107 18.90 -10.67 5.25
CA THR A 107 20.36 -10.75 5.40
C THR A 107 20.93 -11.53 4.21
N PRO A 108 21.02 -10.91 3.03
CA PRO A 108 21.49 -11.57 1.82
C PRO A 108 23.01 -11.80 1.84
N SER A 109 23.45 -12.83 1.15
CA SER A 109 24.86 -13.05 0.85
C SER A 109 25.41 -11.98 -0.11
N SER A 110 26.75 -11.88 -0.22
CA SER A 110 27.37 -10.99 -1.20
C SER A 110 26.96 -11.34 -2.65
N TYR A 111 26.78 -12.63 -2.93
CA TYR A 111 26.23 -13.09 -4.21
C TYR A 111 24.81 -12.58 -4.43
N GLY A 112 23.92 -12.73 -3.44
CA GLY A 112 22.53 -12.28 -3.53
C GLY A 112 22.42 -10.76 -3.80
N ARG A 113 23.25 -9.95 -3.13
CA ARG A 113 23.30 -8.50 -3.40
C ARG A 113 23.71 -8.20 -4.84
N ARG A 114 24.82 -8.78 -5.30
CA ARG A 114 25.29 -8.55 -6.69
C ARG A 114 24.30 -9.02 -7.73
N ALA A 115 23.70 -10.20 -7.53
CA ALA A 115 22.67 -10.71 -8.44
C ALA A 115 21.46 -9.78 -8.50
N THR A 116 21.01 -9.27 -7.35
CA THR A 116 19.92 -8.30 -7.28
C THR A 116 20.27 -7.01 -8.02
N GLN A 117 21.44 -6.42 -7.76
CA GLN A 117 21.89 -5.20 -8.44
C GLN A 117 21.93 -5.40 -9.97
N THR A 118 22.56 -6.48 -10.45
CA THR A 118 22.65 -6.75 -11.88
C THR A 118 21.28 -6.92 -12.54
N LEU A 119 20.41 -7.72 -11.92
CA LEU A 119 19.07 -7.97 -12.44
C LEU A 119 18.21 -6.72 -12.44
N VAL A 120 18.16 -6.02 -11.31
CA VAL A 120 17.32 -4.83 -11.14
C VAL A 120 17.77 -3.70 -12.06
N SER A 121 19.07 -3.42 -12.15
CA SER A 121 19.57 -2.39 -13.07
C SER A 121 19.19 -2.71 -14.51
N ALA A 122 19.36 -3.95 -14.96
CA ALA A 122 19.00 -4.37 -16.30
C ALA A 122 17.49 -4.26 -16.61
N LEU A 123 16.63 -4.49 -15.62
CA LEU A 123 15.18 -4.31 -15.73
C LEU A 123 14.81 -2.81 -15.76
N ALA A 124 15.35 -2.04 -14.82
CA ALA A 124 15.08 -0.63 -14.67
C ALA A 124 15.50 0.18 -15.91
N GLU A 125 16.67 -0.10 -16.48
CA GLU A 125 17.16 0.49 -17.74
C GLU A 125 16.22 0.22 -18.93
N ARG A 126 15.42 -0.83 -18.87
CA ARG A 126 14.40 -1.17 -19.87
C ARG A 126 13.02 -0.58 -19.57
N GLY A 127 12.94 0.30 -18.57
CA GLY A 127 11.69 0.95 -18.20
C GLY A 127 10.74 0.07 -17.37
N ILE A 128 11.20 -1.08 -16.86
CA ILE A 128 10.39 -1.95 -16.00
C ILE A 128 10.43 -1.38 -14.59
N THR A 129 9.26 -1.14 -14.01
CA THR A 129 9.13 -0.65 -12.63
C THR A 129 9.44 -1.76 -11.64
N ILE A 130 10.29 -1.48 -10.68
CA ILE A 130 10.65 -2.41 -9.60
C ILE A 130 9.70 -2.22 -8.43
N VAL A 131 9.05 -3.30 -8.00
CA VAL A 131 8.15 -3.29 -6.83
C VAL A 131 8.79 -4.12 -5.72
N SER A 132 8.87 -3.58 -4.51
CA SER A 132 9.41 -4.29 -3.35
C SER A 132 8.83 -3.80 -2.04
N GLY A 133 9.14 -4.47 -0.91
CA GLY A 133 8.54 -4.21 0.39
C GLY A 133 9.34 -3.26 1.28
N MET A 134 10.44 -2.70 0.78
CA MET A 134 11.36 -1.82 1.54
C MET A 134 11.93 -2.46 2.81
N ALA A 135 11.86 -3.78 2.98
CA ALA A 135 12.51 -4.48 4.10
C ALA A 135 14.04 -4.39 3.98
N ARG A 136 14.75 -4.71 5.08
CA ARG A 136 16.21 -4.84 5.04
C ARG A 136 16.62 -5.92 4.03
N GLY A 137 17.78 -5.79 3.43
CA GLY A 137 18.37 -6.79 2.53
C GLY A 137 17.93 -6.62 1.08
N ILE A 138 17.43 -7.66 0.46
CA ILE A 138 17.13 -7.68 -0.99
C ILE A 138 16.16 -6.56 -1.39
N ASP A 139 15.15 -6.27 -0.60
CA ASP A 139 14.18 -5.23 -0.91
C ASP A 139 14.87 -3.85 -0.98
N THR A 140 15.67 -3.52 0.05
CA THR A 140 16.47 -2.28 0.07
C THR A 140 17.43 -2.18 -1.11
N GLU A 141 18.16 -3.28 -1.41
CA GLU A 141 19.09 -3.34 -2.55
C GLU A 141 18.35 -3.15 -3.88
N SER A 142 17.15 -3.69 -4.01
CA SER A 142 16.33 -3.56 -5.22
C SER A 142 15.92 -2.11 -5.47
N HIS A 143 15.45 -1.42 -4.43
CA HIS A 143 15.10 -0.01 -4.56
C HIS A 143 16.32 0.85 -4.93
N ARG A 144 17.46 0.64 -4.25
CA ARG A 144 18.70 1.37 -4.55
C ARG A 144 19.17 1.14 -5.98
N ALA A 145 19.24 -0.10 -6.42
CA ALA A 145 19.67 -0.43 -7.78
C ALA A 145 18.74 0.16 -8.86
N ALA A 146 17.43 0.21 -8.60
CA ALA A 146 16.49 0.86 -9.50
C ALA A 146 16.71 2.37 -9.59
N ILE A 147 16.94 3.03 -8.45
CA ILE A 147 17.21 4.47 -8.37
C ILE A 147 18.54 4.82 -9.04
N GLU A 148 19.60 4.07 -8.76
CA GLU A 148 20.93 4.23 -9.38
C GLU A 148 20.87 4.09 -10.91
N ALA A 149 20.03 3.17 -11.42
CA ALA A 149 19.76 2.99 -12.84
C ALA A 149 18.78 4.04 -13.42
N ARG A 150 18.38 5.06 -12.64
CA ARG A 150 17.41 6.10 -13.02
C ARG A 150 16.05 5.52 -13.45
N GLY A 151 15.73 4.35 -12.95
CA GLY A 151 14.44 3.68 -13.16
C GLY A 151 13.41 4.04 -12.10
N ARG A 152 12.21 3.48 -12.25
CA ARG A 152 11.12 3.65 -11.29
C ARG A 152 11.07 2.51 -10.30
N THR A 153 10.68 2.85 -9.07
CA THR A 153 10.45 1.84 -8.05
C THR A 153 9.28 2.21 -7.15
N ILE A 154 8.52 1.19 -6.72
CA ILE A 154 7.37 1.33 -5.84
C ILE A 154 7.62 0.48 -4.59
N ALA A 155 7.54 1.11 -3.42
CA ALA A 155 7.60 0.42 -2.15
C ALA A 155 6.20 0.14 -1.62
N VAL A 156 5.90 -1.14 -1.31
CA VAL A 156 4.64 -1.57 -0.70
C VAL A 156 4.90 -1.98 0.74
N LEU A 157 4.47 -1.13 1.68
CA LEU A 157 4.78 -1.29 3.09
C LEU A 157 3.74 -2.15 3.82
N GLY A 158 4.22 -2.97 4.75
CA GLY A 158 3.37 -3.70 5.71
C GLY A 158 3.03 -2.89 6.98
N CYS A 159 3.35 -1.59 7.03
CA CYS A 159 3.08 -0.68 8.14
C CYS A 159 2.58 0.67 7.62
N GLY A 160 2.05 1.52 8.50
CA GLY A 160 1.61 2.86 8.11
C GLY A 160 2.75 3.73 7.59
N LEU A 161 2.38 4.74 6.79
CA LEU A 161 3.36 5.62 6.13
C LEU A 161 4.11 6.53 7.11
N ASN A 162 3.67 6.68 8.34
CA ASN A 162 4.38 7.39 9.40
C ASN A 162 5.44 6.54 10.10
N ILE A 163 5.42 5.23 9.90
CA ILE A 163 6.38 4.32 10.52
C ILE A 163 7.68 4.33 9.72
N ASN A 164 8.77 4.69 10.40
CA ASN A 164 10.10 4.64 9.81
C ASN A 164 10.68 3.23 9.91
N TYR A 165 10.30 2.36 8.97
CA TYR A 165 10.79 0.99 8.88
C TYR A 165 11.31 0.70 7.46
N PRO A 166 12.51 0.12 7.35
CA PRO A 166 13.53 -0.03 8.39
C PRO A 166 14.08 1.32 8.84
N SER A 167 14.45 1.44 10.13
CA SER A 167 15.07 2.68 10.63
C SER A 167 16.35 3.03 9.86
N GLY A 168 16.60 4.33 9.62
CA GLY A 168 17.77 4.81 8.89
C GLY A 168 17.67 4.66 7.36
N GLN A 169 16.46 4.57 6.83
CA GLN A 169 16.19 4.48 5.38
C GLN A 169 15.32 5.64 4.87
N GLU A 170 15.31 6.77 5.58
CA GLU A 170 14.50 7.94 5.26
C GLU A 170 14.90 8.53 3.90
N GLU A 171 16.20 8.63 3.63
CA GLU A 171 16.74 9.12 2.37
C GLU A 171 16.27 8.25 1.20
N LEU A 172 16.46 6.93 1.30
CA LEU A 172 15.98 5.98 0.28
C LEU A 172 14.47 6.10 0.07
N ARG A 173 13.70 6.27 1.14
CA ARG A 173 12.26 6.44 1.05
C ARG A 173 11.88 7.71 0.30
N ASN A 174 12.57 8.82 0.54
CA ASN A 174 12.36 10.08 -0.18
C ASN A 174 12.73 9.94 -1.66
N ASP A 175 13.82 9.24 -1.97
CA ASP A 175 14.22 8.94 -3.33
C ASP A 175 13.16 8.09 -4.06
N ILE A 176 12.59 7.07 -3.38
CA ILE A 176 11.49 6.27 -3.92
C ILE A 176 10.27 7.15 -4.20
N VAL A 177 9.90 8.03 -3.27
CA VAL A 177 8.77 8.96 -3.46
C VAL A 177 9.00 9.88 -4.66
N SER A 178 10.23 10.35 -4.87
CA SER A 178 10.56 11.26 -5.98
C SER A 178 10.54 10.59 -7.36
N GLN A 179 10.82 9.29 -7.45
CA GLN A 179 10.94 8.55 -8.70
C GLN A 179 9.81 7.52 -8.91
N GLY A 180 8.94 7.34 -7.94
CA GLY A 180 7.90 6.32 -7.95
C GLY A 180 6.86 6.59 -6.88
N ALA A 181 6.59 5.59 -6.03
CA ALA A 181 5.63 5.72 -4.96
C ALA A 181 5.98 4.84 -3.74
N VAL A 182 5.50 5.26 -2.58
CA VAL A 182 5.44 4.45 -1.37
C VAL A 182 3.98 4.26 -1.01
N ILE A 183 3.54 3.00 -0.89
CA ILE A 183 2.14 2.61 -0.74
C ILE A 183 1.95 1.79 0.53
N SER A 184 0.83 1.96 1.21
CA SER A 184 0.40 1.12 2.33
C SER A 184 -1.12 0.96 2.35
N GLU A 185 -1.60 -0.16 2.89
CA GLU A 185 -3.00 -0.37 3.24
C GLU A 185 -3.35 0.21 4.62
N LEU A 186 -2.35 0.61 5.40
CA LEU A 186 -2.52 1.13 6.75
C LEU A 186 -2.35 2.66 6.76
N PRO A 187 -3.27 3.40 7.41
CA PRO A 187 -3.19 4.86 7.41
C PRO A 187 -1.92 5.37 8.11
N TRP A 188 -1.71 4.92 9.37
CA TRP A 188 -0.57 5.32 10.23
C TRP A 188 -0.19 4.16 11.16
#